data_94c4cb380ba515928502743b725b51b2
#
_entry.id   94c4cb380ba515928502743b725b51b2
#
_cell.length_a   1.000
_cell.length_b   1.000
_cell.length_c   1.000
_cell.angle_alpha   90.00
_cell.angle_beta   90.00
_cell.angle_gamma   90.00
#
_symmetry.space_group_name_H-M   'P 1'
#
loop_
_entity.id
_entity.type
_entity.pdbx_description
1 polymer ?
#
loop_
_entity_poly.entity_id
_entity_poly.type
_entity_poly.pdbx_seq_one_letter_code
_entity_poly.pdbx_strand_id
1 'polypeptide(L)'
;MATTQDSDFRDGMPFLGSRLWIDFANSAPVALGDFLATPEGWAKWLAAAGLKAGVGRKGVAAANLADVHALRAALQRLFDALQTGSRPAASDLDLVNRYLVAGAAPPQLSWRDGKLLVEQQEAGDMDPLAAIAADFADFATLYETARLRHCANPECSLIFYDTARNGTRRWCSMSACGNRHKVRSHRMRAAKLECS
;
A
#
# COMPACT_ATOMS: atom_id res chain seq x y z
N MET A 1 1.32 -22.07 -19.89
CA MET A 1 0.90 -20.66 -20.05
C MET A 1 -0.07 -20.37 -18.95
N ALA A 2 0.39 -19.85 -17.83
CA ALA A 2 -0.46 -19.49 -16.71
C ALA A 2 -0.93 -18.04 -16.95
N THR A 3 -2.21 -17.86 -17.19
CA THR A 3 -2.87 -16.57 -17.21
C THR A 3 -2.85 -16.04 -15.78
N THR A 4 -1.91 -15.18 -15.48
CA THR A 4 -1.93 -14.36 -14.28
C THR A 4 -3.08 -13.36 -14.46
N GLN A 5 -4.29 -13.77 -14.12
CA GLN A 5 -5.29 -12.82 -13.67
C GLN A 5 -4.77 -12.33 -12.32
N ASP A 6 -4.05 -11.24 -12.35
CA ASP A 6 -3.84 -10.39 -11.19
C ASP A 6 -5.24 -9.96 -10.75
N SER A 7 -5.85 -10.73 -9.84
CA SER A 7 -7.16 -10.39 -9.35
C SER A 7 -7.00 -9.11 -8.55
N ASP A 8 -7.77 -8.07 -8.89
CA ASP A 8 -7.89 -6.81 -8.15
C ASP A 8 -8.13 -7.03 -6.64
N PHE A 9 -8.47 -8.27 -6.27
CA PHE A 9 -8.72 -8.71 -4.89
C PHE A 9 -8.00 -10.03 -4.62
N ARG A 10 -7.29 -10.10 -3.49
CA ARG A 10 -6.64 -11.31 -2.98
C ARG A 10 -7.27 -11.67 -1.64
N ASP A 11 -7.85 -12.85 -1.50
CA ASP A 11 -8.60 -13.27 -0.30
C ASP A 11 -9.64 -12.24 0.17
N GLY A 12 -10.31 -11.55 -0.77
CA GLY A 12 -11.30 -10.51 -0.49
C GLY A 12 -10.71 -9.14 -0.16
N MET A 13 -9.42 -9.02 -0.02
CA MET A 13 -8.70 -7.76 0.27
C MET A 13 -8.35 -7.03 -1.02
N PRO A 14 -8.52 -5.70 -1.10
CA PRO A 14 -8.20 -4.93 -2.30
C PRO A 14 -6.70 -4.75 -2.49
N PHE A 15 -6.20 -5.09 -3.68
CA PHE A 15 -4.84 -4.84 -4.14
C PHE A 15 -4.89 -4.04 -5.45
N LEU A 16 -5.31 -2.79 -5.36
CA LEU A 16 -5.72 -1.93 -6.48
C LEU A 16 -4.89 -0.67 -6.61
N GLY A 17 -3.99 -0.45 -5.64
CA GLY A 17 -3.20 0.78 -5.52
C GLY A 17 -2.05 0.89 -6.53
N SER A 18 -1.66 -0.22 -7.15
CA SER A 18 -0.49 -0.35 -8.05
C SER A 18 0.87 -0.23 -7.34
N ARG A 19 0.88 -0.10 -6.02
CA ARG A 19 2.08 -0.03 -5.16
C ARG A 19 1.75 -0.67 -3.81
N LEU A 20 2.73 -1.36 -3.23
CA LEU A 20 2.58 -2.06 -1.96
C LEU A 20 2.10 -1.13 -0.83
N TRP A 21 2.71 0.04 -0.70
CA TRP A 21 2.35 1.02 0.32
C TRP A 21 0.92 1.56 0.17
N ILE A 22 0.43 1.70 -1.08
CA ILE A 22 -0.96 2.13 -1.35
C ILE A 22 -1.93 1.00 -1.02
N ASP A 23 -1.61 -0.25 -1.37
CA ASP A 23 -2.43 -1.42 -1.02
C ASP A 23 -2.51 -1.59 0.50
N PHE A 24 -1.40 -1.33 1.22
CA PHE A 24 -1.39 -1.29 2.67
C PHE A 24 -2.25 -0.15 3.23
N ALA A 25 -2.15 1.05 2.69
CA ALA A 25 -2.99 2.19 3.08
C ALA A 25 -4.50 1.90 2.85
N ASN A 26 -4.82 1.09 1.84
CA ASN A 26 -6.17 0.66 1.49
C ASN A 26 -6.70 -0.53 2.32
N SER A 27 -5.97 -1.01 3.30
CA SER A 27 -6.33 -2.23 4.06
C SER A 27 -7.52 -2.06 5.03
N ALA A 28 -8.08 -0.86 5.13
CA ALA A 28 -9.30 -0.58 5.92
C ALA A 28 -10.33 0.19 5.09
N PRO A 29 -10.84 -0.37 3.97
CA PRO A 29 -11.84 0.30 3.17
C PRO A 29 -13.17 0.37 3.92
N VAL A 30 -13.83 1.52 3.88
CA VAL A 30 -15.08 1.79 4.63
C VAL A 30 -16.14 0.71 4.37
N ALA A 31 -16.27 0.22 3.13
CA ALA A 31 -17.30 -0.74 2.75
C ALA A 31 -17.00 -2.20 3.16
N LEU A 32 -15.76 -2.53 3.51
CA LEU A 32 -15.32 -3.91 3.77
C LEU A 32 -14.76 -4.14 5.19
N GLY A 33 -14.56 -3.05 5.94
CA GLY A 33 -13.97 -3.10 7.28
C GLY A 33 -12.44 -3.11 7.29
N ASP A 34 -11.89 -3.25 8.48
CA ASP A 34 -10.43 -3.25 8.70
C ASP A 34 -9.86 -4.67 8.65
N PHE A 35 -9.16 -4.98 7.58
CA PHE A 35 -8.48 -6.28 7.40
C PHE A 35 -7.30 -6.48 8.35
N LEU A 36 -6.77 -5.42 8.95
CA LEU A 36 -5.63 -5.47 9.87
C LEU A 36 -6.04 -5.29 11.33
N ALA A 37 -7.33 -5.49 11.64
CA ALA A 37 -7.83 -5.31 13.01
C ALA A 37 -7.30 -6.36 13.99
N THR A 38 -6.82 -7.52 13.50
CA THR A 38 -6.30 -8.61 14.32
C THR A 38 -4.94 -9.10 13.83
N PRO A 39 -4.13 -9.78 14.67
CA PRO A 39 -2.88 -10.39 14.26
C PRO A 39 -3.03 -11.38 13.09
N GLU A 40 -4.13 -12.13 13.07
CA GLU A 40 -4.44 -13.08 12.00
C GLU A 40 -4.78 -12.35 10.70
N GLY A 41 -5.48 -11.22 10.77
CA GLY A 41 -5.77 -10.34 9.64
C GLY A 41 -4.49 -9.77 9.04
N TRP A 42 -3.58 -9.30 9.89
CA TRP A 42 -2.25 -8.85 9.47
C TRP A 42 -1.45 -9.96 8.78
N ALA A 43 -1.40 -11.15 9.36
CA ALA A 43 -0.70 -12.31 8.77
C ALA A 43 -1.29 -12.69 7.39
N LYS A 44 -2.61 -12.68 7.24
CA LYS A 44 -3.29 -12.92 5.95
C LYS A 44 -2.95 -11.87 4.92
N TRP A 45 -2.94 -10.59 5.33
CA TRP A 45 -2.58 -9.51 4.42
C TRP A 45 -1.13 -9.63 3.94
N LEU A 46 -0.18 -9.95 4.84
CA LEU A 46 1.21 -10.18 4.48
C LEU A 46 1.34 -11.31 3.45
N ALA A 47 0.68 -12.43 3.66
CA ALA A 47 0.68 -13.55 2.73
C ALA A 47 0.13 -13.13 1.35
N ALA A 48 -0.99 -12.40 1.32
CA ALA A 48 -1.60 -11.89 0.10
C ALA A 48 -0.70 -10.86 -0.62
N ALA A 49 0.06 -10.05 0.14
CA ALA A 49 1.04 -9.11 -0.38
C ALA A 49 2.34 -9.78 -0.87
N GLY A 50 2.51 -11.09 -0.63
CA GLY A 50 3.74 -11.81 -0.95
C GLY A 50 4.89 -11.49 0.01
N LEU A 51 4.59 -10.91 1.17
CA LEU A 51 5.55 -10.64 2.22
C LEU A 51 5.58 -11.79 3.23
N LYS A 52 6.77 -12.15 3.68
CA LYS A 52 6.90 -13.09 4.80
C LYS A 52 6.64 -12.34 6.10
N ALA A 53 5.96 -12.97 7.04
CA ALA A 53 5.95 -12.49 8.41
C ALA A 53 7.40 -12.57 8.92
N GLY A 54 8.11 -11.46 8.85
CA GLY A 54 9.51 -11.40 9.24
C GLY A 54 9.65 -11.71 10.73
N VAL A 55 10.49 -12.67 11.08
CA VAL A 55 11.06 -12.72 12.41
C VAL A 55 12.04 -11.55 12.42
N GLY A 56 11.60 -10.41 12.96
CA GLY A 56 12.38 -9.19 12.97
C GLY A 56 13.84 -9.47 13.32
N ARG A 57 14.76 -8.73 12.71
CA ARG A 57 16.20 -8.77 13.03
C ARG A 57 16.38 -8.95 14.52
N LYS A 58 17.29 -9.82 14.98
CA LYS A 58 17.59 -10.02 16.41
C LYS A 58 17.62 -8.67 17.14
N GLY A 59 16.62 -8.39 17.98
CA GLY A 59 16.48 -7.14 18.72
C GLY A 59 15.37 -6.18 18.26
N VAL A 60 14.69 -6.42 17.16
CA VAL A 60 13.48 -5.68 16.78
C VAL A 60 12.28 -6.56 17.11
N ALA A 61 11.43 -6.10 18.03
CA ALA A 61 10.18 -6.79 18.35
C ALA A 61 9.34 -6.92 17.06
N ALA A 62 8.66 -8.06 16.92
CA ALA A 62 7.68 -8.23 15.85
C ALA A 62 6.71 -7.04 15.89
N ALA A 63 6.39 -6.47 14.70
CA ALA A 63 5.49 -5.31 14.61
C ALA A 63 4.19 -5.63 15.34
N ASN A 64 3.85 -4.80 16.33
CA ASN A 64 2.55 -4.91 16.99
C ASN A 64 1.48 -4.21 16.13
N LEU A 65 0.21 -4.50 16.38
CA LEU A 65 -0.88 -3.89 15.59
C LEU A 65 -0.93 -2.36 15.74
N ALA A 66 -0.48 -1.79 16.84
CA ALA A 66 -0.42 -0.35 17.00
C ALA A 66 0.56 0.28 16.00
N ASP A 67 1.71 -0.35 15.78
CA ASP A 67 2.71 0.08 14.80
C ASP A 67 2.16 -0.06 13.36
N VAL A 68 1.48 -1.16 13.07
CA VAL A 68 0.82 -1.40 11.78
C VAL A 68 -0.20 -0.29 11.49
N HIS A 69 -1.06 0.00 12.45
CA HIS A 69 -2.08 1.04 12.29
C HIS A 69 -1.48 2.45 12.22
N ALA A 70 -0.43 2.72 13.00
CA ALA A 70 0.25 4.02 12.99
C ALA A 70 0.89 4.29 11.62
N LEU A 71 1.61 3.31 11.05
CA LEU A 71 2.21 3.48 9.72
C LEU A 71 1.15 3.62 8.64
N ARG A 72 0.07 2.81 8.68
CA ARG A 72 -1.04 2.94 7.73
C ARG A 72 -1.65 4.35 7.75
N ALA A 73 -1.96 4.85 8.93
CA ALA A 73 -2.54 6.18 9.07
C ALA A 73 -1.59 7.30 8.59
N ALA A 74 -0.29 7.17 8.86
CA ALA A 74 0.71 8.11 8.37
C ALA A 74 0.78 8.10 6.83
N LEU A 75 0.80 6.92 6.20
CA LEU A 75 0.84 6.80 4.74
C LEU A 75 -0.43 7.35 4.06
N GLN A 76 -1.60 7.21 4.69
CA GLN A 76 -2.84 7.83 4.20
C GLN A 76 -2.74 9.36 4.23
N ARG A 77 -2.26 9.96 5.34
CA ARG A 77 -2.06 11.41 5.42
C ARG A 77 -0.98 11.91 4.45
N LEU A 78 0.08 11.13 4.27
CA LEU A 78 1.12 11.43 3.28
C LEU A 78 0.55 11.41 1.86
N PHE A 79 -0.30 10.43 1.52
CA PHE A 79 -0.98 10.41 0.24
C PHE A 79 -1.78 11.69 0.00
N ASP A 80 -2.61 12.11 0.97
CA ASP A 80 -3.44 13.31 0.86
C ASP A 80 -2.60 14.58 0.72
N ALA A 81 -1.51 14.68 1.49
CA ALA A 81 -0.57 15.80 1.39
C ALA A 81 0.09 15.87 0.00
N LEU A 82 0.58 14.73 -0.51
CA LEU A 82 1.21 14.65 -1.83
C LEU A 82 0.20 14.96 -2.96
N GLN A 83 -1.03 14.47 -2.84
CA GLN A 83 -2.09 14.70 -3.82
C GLN A 83 -2.47 16.19 -3.92
N THR A 84 -2.53 16.87 -2.79
CA THR A 84 -2.88 18.30 -2.72
C THR A 84 -1.69 19.23 -2.92
N GLY A 85 -0.46 18.70 -3.00
CA GLY A 85 0.76 19.50 -3.01
C GLY A 85 1.05 20.20 -1.69
N SER A 86 0.41 19.75 -0.60
CA SER A 86 0.61 20.29 0.75
C SER A 86 1.90 19.74 1.36
N ARG A 87 2.46 20.50 2.33
CA ARG A 87 3.61 20.03 3.08
C ARG A 87 3.21 18.85 3.99
N PRO A 88 3.86 17.69 3.89
CA PRO A 88 3.65 16.58 4.81
C PRO A 88 3.97 16.95 6.27
N ALA A 89 3.26 16.35 7.21
CA ALA A 89 3.58 16.50 8.63
C ALA A 89 4.93 15.85 8.94
N ALA A 90 5.76 16.54 9.74
CA ALA A 90 7.07 16.01 10.12
C ALA A 90 6.96 14.68 10.87
N SER A 91 5.96 14.52 11.74
CA SER A 91 5.73 13.28 12.49
C SER A 91 5.46 12.06 11.59
N ASP A 92 4.81 12.26 10.43
CA ASP A 92 4.54 11.17 9.49
C ASP A 92 5.82 10.78 8.74
N LEU A 93 6.62 11.76 8.34
CA LEU A 93 7.93 11.52 7.74
C LEU A 93 8.88 10.84 8.73
N ASP A 94 8.91 11.28 9.98
CA ASP A 94 9.75 10.69 11.03
C ASP A 94 9.36 9.24 11.30
N LEU A 95 8.05 8.93 11.24
CA LEU A 95 7.58 7.55 11.40
C LEU A 95 8.06 6.66 10.25
N VAL A 96 7.92 7.08 8.99
CA VAL A 96 8.43 6.34 7.83
C VAL A 96 9.94 6.18 7.91
N ASN A 97 10.68 7.26 8.23
CA ASN A 97 12.13 7.23 8.35
C ASN A 97 12.62 6.25 9.42
N ARG A 98 11.90 6.08 10.53
CA ARG A 98 12.25 5.06 11.54
C ARG A 98 12.24 3.64 10.96
N TYR A 99 11.24 3.31 10.13
CA TYR A 99 11.17 1.99 9.48
C TYR A 99 12.24 1.84 8.40
N LEU A 100 12.55 2.90 7.64
CA LEU A 100 13.64 2.88 6.67
C LEU A 100 14.99 2.59 7.35
N VAL A 101 15.27 3.25 8.47
CA VAL A 101 16.49 2.99 9.24
C VAL A 101 16.51 1.58 9.82
N ALA A 102 15.37 1.10 10.35
CA ALA A 102 15.26 -0.25 10.90
C ALA A 102 15.45 -1.33 9.82
N GLY A 103 15.03 -1.07 8.59
CA GLY A 103 15.20 -1.96 7.43
C GLY A 103 16.59 -1.86 6.77
N ALA A 104 17.36 -0.86 7.07
CA ALA A 104 18.70 -0.69 6.50
C ALA A 104 19.63 -1.82 6.94
N ALA A 105 20.31 -2.45 5.99
CA ALA A 105 21.33 -3.46 6.23
C ALA A 105 22.72 -2.86 5.91
N PRO A 106 23.37 -2.19 6.89
CA PRO A 106 24.69 -1.64 6.63
C PRO A 106 25.72 -2.76 6.39
N PRO A 107 26.70 -2.55 5.53
CA PRO A 107 27.77 -3.51 5.35
C PRO A 107 28.52 -3.72 6.67
N GLN A 108 28.90 -4.96 6.95
CA GLN A 108 29.66 -5.34 8.12
C GLN A 108 31.05 -5.84 7.71
N LEU A 109 32.06 -5.50 8.51
CA LEU A 109 33.39 -6.03 8.35
C LEU A 109 33.50 -7.33 9.16
N SER A 110 33.95 -8.40 8.52
CA SER A 110 34.26 -9.67 9.16
C SER A 110 35.70 -10.08 8.84
N TRP A 111 36.30 -10.84 9.77
CA TRP A 111 37.60 -11.43 9.55
C TRP A 111 37.44 -12.95 9.39
N ARG A 112 37.70 -13.46 8.18
CA ARG A 112 37.66 -14.91 7.91
C ARG A 112 38.86 -15.34 7.10
N ASP A 113 39.45 -16.45 7.44
CA ASP A 113 40.58 -17.08 6.73
C ASP A 113 41.75 -16.13 6.50
N GLY A 114 42.06 -15.31 7.51
CA GLY A 114 43.17 -14.36 7.44
C GLY A 114 42.93 -13.14 6.55
N LYS A 115 41.67 -12.86 6.18
CA LYS A 115 41.30 -11.74 5.31
C LYS A 115 40.16 -10.91 5.91
N LEU A 116 40.22 -9.61 5.67
CA LEU A 116 39.12 -8.70 5.95
C LEU A 116 38.12 -8.76 4.79
N LEU A 117 36.87 -9.08 5.10
CA LEU A 117 35.77 -9.16 4.17
C LEU A 117 34.73 -8.10 4.48
N VAL A 118 34.15 -7.52 3.45
CA VAL A 118 32.94 -6.72 3.55
C VAL A 118 31.77 -7.65 3.29
N GLU A 119 31.05 -8.02 4.32
CA GLU A 119 29.83 -8.77 4.19
C GLU A 119 28.67 -7.79 4.02
N GLN A 120 28.04 -7.85 2.85
CA GLN A 120 26.71 -7.28 2.73
C GLN A 120 25.78 -8.25 3.46
N GLN A 121 25.13 -7.76 4.50
CA GLN A 121 24.11 -8.53 5.16
C GLN A 121 23.06 -8.87 4.09
N GLU A 122 22.96 -10.16 3.74
CA GLU A 122 21.83 -10.57 2.90
C GLU A 122 20.58 -9.94 3.53
N ALA A 123 19.72 -9.36 2.72
CA ALA A 123 18.42 -8.89 3.16
C ALA A 123 17.69 -10.14 3.69
N GLY A 124 18.01 -10.52 4.91
CA GLY A 124 17.22 -11.48 5.67
C GLY A 124 15.79 -10.98 5.68
N ASP A 125 14.84 -11.80 6.03
CA ASP A 125 13.43 -11.43 6.03
C ASP A 125 13.24 -10.00 6.57
N MET A 126 13.11 -9.04 5.64
CA MET A 126 12.96 -7.62 5.97
C MET A 126 11.67 -7.47 6.79
N ASP A 127 11.71 -6.66 7.83
CA ASP A 127 10.49 -6.28 8.55
C ASP A 127 9.44 -5.79 7.54
N PRO A 128 8.22 -6.35 7.53
CA PRO A 128 7.19 -5.95 6.58
C PRO A 128 6.89 -4.45 6.58
N LEU A 129 6.94 -3.78 7.74
CA LEU A 129 6.72 -2.33 7.81
C LEU A 129 7.89 -1.56 7.18
N ALA A 130 9.11 -2.08 7.30
CA ALA A 130 10.26 -1.52 6.61
C ALA A 130 10.16 -1.71 5.09
N ALA A 131 9.65 -2.86 4.62
CA ALA A 131 9.41 -3.10 3.20
C ALA A 131 8.35 -2.14 2.63
N ILE A 132 7.27 -1.91 3.36
CA ILE A 132 6.22 -0.94 2.99
C ILE A 132 6.79 0.49 2.96
N ALA A 133 7.57 0.87 3.97
CA ALA A 133 8.21 2.18 4.03
C ALA A 133 9.20 2.39 2.86
N ALA A 134 9.97 1.35 2.50
CA ALA A 134 10.88 1.39 1.37
C ALA A 134 10.15 1.57 0.03
N ASP A 135 9.03 0.86 -0.19
CA ASP A 135 8.21 1.04 -1.38
C ASP A 135 7.62 2.46 -1.47
N PHE A 136 7.25 3.06 -0.33
CA PHE A 136 6.85 4.48 -0.30
C PHE A 136 8.01 5.41 -0.65
N ALA A 137 9.20 5.18 -0.10
CA ALA A 137 10.37 6.01 -0.38
C ALA A 137 10.77 5.96 -1.86
N ASP A 138 10.78 4.77 -2.46
CA ASP A 138 11.01 4.61 -3.91
C ASP A 138 9.97 5.36 -4.73
N PHE A 139 8.70 5.24 -4.35
CA PHE A 139 7.60 5.93 -5.01
C PHE A 139 7.76 7.45 -4.92
N ALA A 140 8.14 7.98 -3.76
CA ALA A 140 8.26 9.43 -3.50
C ALA A 140 9.28 10.13 -4.39
N THR A 141 10.19 9.40 -5.02
CA THR A 141 11.21 9.96 -5.93
C THR A 141 10.71 10.15 -7.37
N LEU A 142 9.61 9.47 -7.75
CA LEU A 142 9.20 9.35 -9.17
C LEU A 142 7.71 9.62 -9.41
N TYR A 143 6.94 10.02 -8.38
CA TYR A 143 5.50 10.19 -8.56
C TYR A 143 5.13 11.50 -9.28
N GLU A 144 4.02 11.45 -10.00
CA GLU A 144 3.35 12.61 -10.56
C GLU A 144 2.10 12.91 -9.71
N THR A 145 2.02 14.09 -9.12
CA THR A 145 0.90 14.53 -8.26
C THR A 145 -0.46 14.30 -8.93
N ALA A 146 -0.57 14.62 -10.22
CA ALA A 146 -1.81 14.48 -10.98
C ALA A 146 -2.29 13.03 -11.12
N ARG A 147 -1.45 12.05 -10.81
CA ARG A 147 -1.79 10.61 -10.88
C ARG A 147 -2.19 10.01 -9.54
N LEU A 148 -2.03 10.74 -8.44
CA LEU A 148 -2.56 10.35 -7.13
C LEU A 148 -4.07 10.59 -7.12
N ARG A 149 -4.87 9.56 -6.92
CA ARG A 149 -6.33 9.60 -7.09
C ARG A 149 -7.06 8.93 -5.95
N HIS A 150 -8.13 9.57 -5.49
CA HIS A 150 -9.21 8.89 -4.80
C HIS A 150 -10.17 8.27 -5.82
N CYS A 151 -10.77 7.13 -5.49
CA CYS A 151 -11.79 6.54 -6.34
C CYS A 151 -12.98 7.49 -6.47
N ALA A 152 -13.44 7.72 -7.72
CA ALA A 152 -14.56 8.62 -7.99
C ALA A 152 -15.95 8.03 -7.59
N ASN A 153 -16.00 6.82 -7.06
CA ASN A 153 -17.22 6.26 -6.47
C ASN A 153 -17.38 6.82 -5.05
N PRO A 154 -18.46 7.59 -4.74
CA PRO A 154 -18.66 8.21 -3.43
C PRO A 154 -18.76 7.20 -2.27
N GLU A 155 -19.07 5.93 -2.57
CA GLU A 155 -19.14 4.84 -1.59
C GLU A 155 -17.80 4.10 -1.41
N CYS A 156 -16.73 4.58 -2.06
CA CYS A 156 -15.42 3.93 -2.07
C CYS A 156 -14.35 4.85 -1.47
N SER A 157 -13.66 4.39 -0.44
CA SER A 157 -12.58 5.11 0.22
C SER A 157 -11.18 4.80 -0.33
N LEU A 158 -11.10 3.96 -1.38
CA LEU A 158 -9.80 3.50 -1.89
C LEU A 158 -9.07 4.61 -2.66
N ILE A 159 -7.76 4.65 -2.44
CA ILE A 159 -6.80 5.49 -3.15
C ILE A 159 -6.00 4.64 -4.14
N PHE A 160 -5.47 5.27 -5.20
CA PHE A 160 -4.62 4.57 -6.16
C PHE A 160 -3.68 5.52 -6.89
N TYR A 161 -2.61 4.98 -7.46
CA TYR A 161 -1.79 5.69 -8.42
C TYR A 161 -2.24 5.32 -9.84
N ASP A 162 -2.53 6.32 -10.65
CA ASP A 162 -2.98 6.11 -12.03
C ASP A 162 -1.81 5.76 -12.95
N THR A 163 -1.64 4.48 -13.21
CA THR A 163 -0.62 3.96 -14.12
C THR A 163 -1.07 3.91 -15.58
N ALA A 164 -2.30 4.34 -15.90
CA ALA A 164 -2.78 4.37 -17.27
C ALA A 164 -1.97 5.37 -18.11
N ARG A 165 -1.71 5.04 -19.38
CA ARG A 165 -0.90 5.86 -20.29
C ARG A 165 -1.40 7.30 -20.39
N ASN A 166 -2.72 7.50 -20.39
CA ASN A 166 -3.36 8.82 -20.53
C ASN A 166 -3.66 9.50 -19.17
N GLY A 167 -3.37 8.86 -18.03
CA GLY A 167 -3.59 9.44 -16.70
C GLY A 167 -5.04 9.82 -16.41
N THR A 168 -6.03 9.10 -16.94
CA THR A 168 -7.46 9.47 -16.84
C THR A 168 -8.30 8.45 -16.05
N ARG A 169 -7.67 7.52 -15.34
CA ARG A 169 -8.36 6.53 -14.52
C ARG A 169 -9.13 7.23 -13.38
N ARG A 170 -10.43 6.98 -13.32
CA ARG A 170 -11.34 7.56 -12.32
C ARG A 170 -11.70 6.60 -11.20
N TRP A 171 -11.56 5.31 -11.43
CA TRP A 171 -12.02 4.24 -10.55
C TRP A 171 -10.83 3.42 -10.07
N CYS A 172 -10.86 2.99 -8.81
CA CYS A 172 -9.85 2.07 -8.27
C CYS A 172 -9.80 0.75 -9.06
N SER A 173 -10.93 0.33 -9.62
CA SER A 173 -11.03 -0.78 -10.56
C SER A 173 -12.23 -0.59 -11.49
N MET A 174 -12.09 -0.95 -12.76
CA MET A 174 -13.22 -0.98 -13.70
C MET A 174 -14.19 -2.12 -13.38
N SER A 175 -13.70 -3.28 -12.96
CA SER A 175 -14.50 -4.45 -12.60
C SER A 175 -15.37 -4.19 -11.37
N ALA A 176 -14.85 -3.48 -10.38
CA ALA A 176 -15.55 -3.15 -9.13
C ALA A 176 -16.34 -1.82 -9.27
N CYS A 177 -15.65 -0.68 -9.14
CA CYS A 177 -16.31 0.61 -9.04
C CYS A 177 -16.79 1.16 -10.38
N GLY A 178 -16.07 0.90 -11.48
CA GLY A 178 -16.46 1.35 -12.82
C GLY A 178 -17.78 0.73 -13.27
N ASN A 179 -17.94 -0.58 -13.10
CA ASN A 179 -19.18 -1.30 -13.48
C ASN A 179 -20.35 -0.89 -12.57
N ARG A 180 -20.15 -0.75 -11.26
CA ARG A 180 -21.21 -0.23 -10.37
C ARG A 180 -21.70 1.15 -10.82
N HIS A 181 -20.82 2.03 -11.21
CA HIS A 181 -21.20 3.34 -11.71
C HIS A 181 -21.99 3.25 -13.02
N LYS A 182 -21.59 2.40 -13.96
CA LYS A 182 -22.33 2.18 -15.23
C LYS A 182 -23.75 1.70 -14.96
N VAL A 183 -23.91 0.70 -14.12
CA VAL A 183 -25.23 0.14 -13.75
C VAL A 183 -26.11 1.19 -13.08
N ARG A 184 -25.57 1.96 -12.12
CA ARG A 184 -26.32 3.04 -11.46
C ARG A 184 -26.75 4.13 -12.45
N SER A 185 -25.86 4.55 -13.33
CA SER A 185 -26.17 5.58 -14.35
C SER A 185 -27.20 5.10 -15.35
N HIS A 186 -27.21 3.81 -15.69
CA HIS A 186 -28.22 3.22 -16.56
C HIS A 186 -29.60 3.21 -15.88
N ARG A 187 -29.69 2.76 -14.63
CA ARG A 187 -30.94 2.75 -13.85
C ARG A 187 -31.54 4.16 -13.68
N MET A 188 -30.70 5.15 -13.40
CA MET A 188 -31.17 6.54 -13.26
C MET A 188 -31.72 7.12 -14.58
N ARG A 189 -31.13 6.73 -15.71
CA ARG A 189 -31.65 7.15 -17.05
C ARG A 189 -32.95 6.47 -17.37
N ALA A 190 -33.11 5.18 -17.10
CA ALA A 190 -34.34 4.45 -17.30
C ALA A 190 -35.49 5.04 -16.47
N ALA A 191 -35.27 5.30 -15.16
CA ALA A 191 -36.28 5.91 -14.30
C ALA A 191 -36.68 7.33 -14.73
N LYS A 192 -35.79 8.12 -15.34
CA LYS A 192 -36.14 9.42 -15.91
C LYS A 192 -37.07 9.32 -17.13
N LEU A 193 -36.86 8.30 -17.96
CA LEU A 193 -37.68 8.08 -19.16
C LEU A 193 -39.08 7.57 -18.82
N GLU A 194 -39.26 6.87 -17.69
CA GLU A 194 -40.57 6.39 -17.23
C GLU A 194 -41.41 7.50 -16.56
N CYS A 195 -40.79 8.61 -16.14
CA CYS A 195 -41.45 9.77 -15.52
C CYS A 195 -41.73 10.92 -16.49
N SER A 196 -41.45 10.78 -17.77
CA SER A 196 -41.67 11.78 -18.85
C SER A 196 -42.70 11.32 -19.83
#